data_94d2f9d6caa87e43e08277751d6b31e9
#
_entry.id   94d2f9d6caa87e43e08277751d6b31e9
#
_cell.length_a   1.000
_cell.length_b   1.000
_cell.length_c   1.000
_cell.angle_alpha   90.00
_cell.angle_beta   90.00
_cell.angle_gamma   90.00
#
_symmetry.space_group_name_H-M   'P 1'
#
loop_
_entity.id
_entity.type
_entity.pdbx_description
1 polymer ?
#
loop_
_entity_poly.entity_id
_entity_poly.type
_entity_poly.pdbx_seq_one_letter_code
_entity_poly.pdbx_strand_id
1 'polypeptide(L)'
;MKPAIAQLAIIVALSGGLWAQAGGYDLLLKGGHVIDPANHLDGIMDVAVSGNQIAAVAKNIPSSQAKKVVDVSGLYVTPGLIDIHYHIGHGGAPLNWFAQEARSHDEPLGILPDLALQSGVTTIVDAGSSGAETFVQEKQEVIDHAKVRVLAFLNIVGNGMQGGLEQTVDEMDPKRCEAMIRKYPDIIVGVKTAHYWTEKPWDAEHTPWAAVDRAEECAQAVNVPVMVDFWPRPQRTYADLILKKMRPGDIHTHVFAQQFPILLPDGKLNPIMEEARKRGVIFDVGHGAGSFWFRNAVPAVRQGFIPDSFSTDLHIENFTILSMANVMSKFLSMGVPLEDVIQRTTVNPAREIHRPELGTLSPGKEADIAVLEEQHGKFGYIDCGYARMDGNVKLVARMTVRAGRILYDPSGLSMTEWQKARPQYFSTPTFGNSTPAMADDYPRK
;
A
#
# COMPACT_ATOMS: atom_id res chain seq x y z
N MET A 1 32.99 -40.20 -43.17
CA MET A 1 32.64 -38.82 -43.54
C MET A 1 31.34 -38.45 -42.82
N LYS A 2 31.40 -37.60 -41.80
CA LYS A 2 30.22 -37.07 -41.11
C LYS A 2 30.02 -35.62 -41.60
N PRO A 3 28.82 -35.18 -41.91
CA PRO A 3 28.58 -33.78 -42.28
C PRO A 3 28.52 -32.90 -41.03
N ALA A 4 29.22 -31.78 -41.10
CA ALA A 4 29.17 -30.71 -40.09
C ALA A 4 27.89 -29.90 -40.30
N ILE A 5 27.08 -29.80 -39.22
CA ILE A 5 25.91 -28.90 -39.17
C ILE A 5 26.42 -27.55 -38.68
N ALA A 6 26.39 -26.55 -39.55
CA ALA A 6 26.65 -25.16 -39.18
C ALA A 6 25.42 -24.60 -38.47
N GLN A 7 25.55 -24.23 -37.20
CA GLN A 7 24.56 -23.46 -36.48
C GLN A 7 24.64 -21.99 -36.89
N LEU A 8 23.61 -21.54 -37.57
CA LEU A 8 23.43 -20.13 -37.94
C LEU A 8 22.83 -19.42 -36.71
N ALA A 9 23.64 -18.62 -36.02
CA ALA A 9 23.18 -17.75 -34.94
C ALA A 9 22.44 -16.55 -35.55
N ILE A 10 21.13 -16.53 -35.44
CA ILE A 10 20.30 -15.35 -35.77
C ILE A 10 20.42 -14.34 -34.61
N ILE A 11 21.22 -13.30 -34.82
CA ILE A 11 21.23 -12.12 -33.98
C ILE A 11 19.99 -11.29 -34.33
N VAL A 12 18.93 -11.40 -33.51
CA VAL A 12 17.80 -10.49 -33.58
C VAL A 12 18.24 -9.19 -32.89
N ALA A 13 18.68 -8.23 -33.69
CA ALA A 13 18.85 -6.87 -33.23
C ALA A 13 17.46 -6.28 -32.96
N LEU A 14 17.04 -6.25 -31.71
CA LEU A 14 15.91 -5.46 -31.27
C LEU A 14 16.29 -3.97 -31.38
N SER A 15 16.08 -3.40 -32.55
CA SER A 15 16.00 -1.97 -32.76
C SER A 15 14.70 -1.49 -32.09
N GLY A 16 14.75 -1.20 -30.81
CA GLY A 16 13.73 -0.45 -30.10
C GLY A 16 13.64 0.92 -30.73
N GLY A 17 12.72 1.09 -31.67
CA GLY A 17 12.41 2.40 -32.24
C GLY A 17 11.94 3.31 -31.12
N LEU A 18 12.75 4.32 -30.79
CA LEU A 18 12.33 5.51 -30.06
C LEU A 18 11.21 6.16 -30.87
N TRP A 19 9.96 5.85 -30.54
CA TRP A 19 8.84 6.67 -30.95
C TRP A 19 8.93 7.97 -30.13
N ALA A 20 9.72 8.93 -30.64
CA ALA A 20 9.62 10.31 -30.16
C ALA A 20 8.21 10.79 -30.55
N GLN A 21 7.31 10.80 -29.58
CA GLN A 21 6.00 11.42 -29.72
C GLN A 21 6.24 12.89 -30.05
N ALA A 22 5.62 13.41 -31.12
CA ALA A 22 5.78 14.79 -31.64
C ALA A 22 5.14 15.86 -30.74
N GLY A 23 5.02 15.61 -29.43
CA GLY A 23 4.65 16.55 -28.38
C GLY A 23 5.52 16.23 -27.16
N GLY A 24 6.22 17.24 -26.62
CA GLY A 24 7.12 17.02 -25.48
C GLY A 24 6.41 16.42 -24.26
N TYR A 25 7.19 15.86 -23.35
CA TYR A 25 6.69 15.32 -22.08
C TYR A 25 6.00 16.39 -21.22
N ASP A 26 4.97 16.00 -20.49
CA ASP A 26 4.30 16.92 -19.58
C ASP A 26 5.11 17.16 -18.30
N LEU A 27 5.76 16.12 -17.79
CA LEU A 27 6.60 16.15 -16.61
C LEU A 27 7.89 15.34 -16.86
N LEU A 28 9.01 15.84 -16.39
CA LEU A 28 10.29 15.13 -16.34
C LEU A 28 10.85 15.22 -14.92
N LEU A 29 10.96 14.09 -14.26
CA LEU A 29 11.72 13.94 -13.01
C LEU A 29 13.18 13.66 -13.38
N LYS A 30 14.05 14.59 -13.05
CA LYS A 30 15.44 14.63 -13.55
C LYS A 30 16.43 14.19 -12.49
N GLY A 31 17.33 13.25 -12.85
CA GLY A 31 18.53 12.93 -12.08
C GLY A 31 18.30 12.14 -10.80
N GLY A 32 17.13 11.54 -10.61
CA GLY A 32 16.84 10.73 -9.43
C GLY A 32 17.48 9.35 -9.47
N HIS A 33 17.63 8.73 -8.30
CA HIS A 33 18.01 7.33 -8.20
C HIS A 33 16.74 6.47 -8.35
N VAL A 34 16.54 5.93 -9.55
CA VAL A 34 15.38 5.09 -9.86
C VAL A 34 15.56 3.69 -9.29
N ILE A 35 14.59 3.23 -8.50
CA ILE A 35 14.48 1.84 -8.04
C ILE A 35 13.13 1.32 -8.53
N ASP A 36 13.16 0.44 -9.52
CA ASP A 36 11.96 -0.25 -10.03
C ASP A 36 12.24 -1.75 -10.13
N PRO A 37 11.88 -2.53 -9.10
CA PRO A 37 12.17 -3.96 -9.06
C PRO A 37 11.47 -4.75 -10.16
N ALA A 38 10.32 -4.27 -10.66
CA ALA A 38 9.61 -4.93 -11.76
C ALA A 38 10.42 -4.94 -13.07
N ASN A 39 11.26 -3.93 -13.28
CA ASN A 39 12.09 -3.76 -14.47
C ASN A 39 13.60 -3.98 -14.18
N HIS A 40 13.94 -4.42 -12.95
CA HIS A 40 15.33 -4.58 -12.52
C HIS A 40 16.16 -3.30 -12.68
N LEU A 41 15.56 -2.15 -12.42
CA LEU A 41 16.21 -0.85 -12.47
C LEU A 41 16.68 -0.44 -11.07
N ASP A 42 17.97 -0.11 -10.99
CA ASP A 42 18.62 0.48 -9.81
C ASP A 42 19.74 1.41 -10.28
N GLY A 43 19.51 2.72 -10.24
CA GLY A 43 20.52 3.69 -10.66
C GLY A 43 19.99 5.06 -11.04
N ILE A 44 20.92 5.98 -11.33
CA ILE A 44 20.58 7.37 -11.69
C ILE A 44 19.97 7.42 -13.09
N MET A 45 18.70 7.84 -13.14
CA MET A 45 17.90 7.94 -14.38
C MET A 45 16.91 9.09 -14.28
N ASP A 46 16.31 9.41 -15.41
CA ASP A 46 15.22 10.37 -15.55
C ASP A 46 13.91 9.62 -15.82
N VAL A 47 12.80 10.12 -15.30
CA VAL A 47 11.46 9.56 -15.56
C VAL A 47 10.62 10.63 -16.26
N ALA A 48 10.19 10.34 -17.48
CA ALA A 48 9.34 11.22 -18.28
C ALA A 48 7.89 10.73 -18.28
N VAL A 49 6.95 11.67 -18.17
CA VAL A 49 5.51 11.43 -18.12
C VAL A 49 4.82 12.19 -19.23
N SER A 50 3.87 11.54 -19.92
CA SER A 50 2.97 12.17 -20.90
C SER A 50 1.53 11.79 -20.58
N GLY A 51 0.69 12.79 -20.35
CA GLY A 51 -0.67 12.59 -19.88
C GLY A 51 -0.66 11.87 -18.52
N ASN A 52 -1.31 10.72 -18.48
CA ASN A 52 -1.37 9.89 -17.28
C ASN A 52 -0.42 8.68 -17.30
N GLN A 53 0.52 8.61 -18.26
CA GLN A 53 1.37 7.44 -18.46
C GLN A 53 2.85 7.76 -18.30
N ILE A 54 3.62 6.76 -17.85
CA ILE A 54 5.07 6.75 -17.97
C ILE A 54 5.40 6.73 -19.47
N ALA A 55 6.12 7.75 -19.93
CA ALA A 55 6.54 7.84 -21.32
C ALA A 55 7.92 7.20 -21.55
N ALA A 56 8.85 7.42 -20.61
CA ALA A 56 10.20 6.86 -20.69
C ALA A 56 10.86 6.84 -19.31
N VAL A 57 11.72 5.85 -19.09
CA VAL A 57 12.72 5.82 -18.03
C VAL A 57 14.08 5.62 -18.69
N ALA A 58 14.94 6.62 -18.65
CA ALA A 58 16.22 6.58 -19.36
C ALA A 58 17.25 7.55 -18.74
N LYS A 59 18.52 7.36 -19.07
CA LYS A 59 19.57 8.31 -18.70
C LYS A 59 19.53 9.52 -19.64
N ASN A 60 19.72 10.72 -19.06
CA ASN A 60 19.97 11.97 -19.80
C ASN A 60 18.86 12.38 -20.79
N ILE A 61 17.59 12.28 -20.40
CA ILE A 61 16.49 12.86 -21.18
C ILE A 61 16.66 14.38 -21.23
N PRO A 62 16.70 15.02 -22.44
CA PRO A 62 16.88 16.47 -22.53
C PRO A 62 15.74 17.23 -21.86
N SER A 63 16.08 18.18 -20.98
CA SER A 63 15.08 19.03 -20.30
C SER A 63 14.22 19.84 -21.27
N SER A 64 14.72 20.16 -22.45
CA SER A 64 13.99 20.87 -23.51
C SER A 64 12.82 20.06 -24.11
N GLN A 65 12.75 18.74 -23.82
CA GLN A 65 11.65 17.89 -24.26
C GLN A 65 10.47 17.86 -23.28
N ALA A 66 10.54 18.56 -22.16
CA ALA A 66 9.48 18.55 -21.16
C ALA A 66 8.92 19.95 -20.88
N LYS A 67 7.62 20.02 -20.69
CA LYS A 67 6.94 21.26 -20.28
C LYS A 67 7.30 21.65 -18.85
N LYS A 68 7.42 20.67 -17.96
CA LYS A 68 7.82 20.83 -16.56
C LYS A 68 8.98 19.88 -16.26
N VAL A 69 10.05 20.43 -15.71
CA VAL A 69 11.21 19.67 -15.23
C VAL A 69 11.30 19.86 -13.73
N VAL A 70 11.43 18.75 -13.00
CA VAL A 70 11.66 18.73 -11.56
C VAL A 70 12.98 18.04 -11.29
N ASP A 71 13.90 18.74 -10.66
CA ASP A 71 15.17 18.17 -10.19
C ASP A 71 14.89 17.32 -8.95
N VAL A 72 15.15 16.02 -9.06
CA VAL A 72 15.03 15.05 -7.98
C VAL A 72 16.38 14.37 -7.69
N SER A 73 17.47 15.05 -8.01
CA SER A 73 18.83 14.59 -7.72
C SER A 73 19.03 14.36 -6.22
N GLY A 74 19.64 13.23 -5.88
CA GLY A 74 19.82 12.83 -4.48
C GLY A 74 18.58 12.21 -3.82
N LEU A 75 17.48 12.07 -4.55
CA LEU A 75 16.26 11.42 -4.09
C LEU A 75 16.05 10.09 -4.83
N TYR A 76 15.33 9.16 -4.20
CA TYR A 76 14.90 7.93 -4.82
C TYR A 76 13.59 8.16 -5.58
N VAL A 77 13.49 7.60 -6.79
CA VAL A 77 12.28 7.62 -7.61
C VAL A 77 11.82 6.18 -7.80
N THR A 78 10.65 5.85 -7.29
CA THR A 78 10.11 4.49 -7.31
C THR A 78 8.73 4.47 -7.96
N PRO A 79 8.21 3.30 -8.36
CA PRO A 79 6.78 3.18 -8.58
C PRO A 79 6.00 3.71 -7.39
N GLY A 80 4.80 4.22 -7.62
CA GLY A 80 3.92 4.62 -6.53
C GLY A 80 3.68 3.45 -5.57
N LEU A 81 3.80 3.72 -4.28
CA LEU A 81 3.65 2.69 -3.25
C LEU A 81 2.21 2.18 -3.19
N ILE A 82 2.05 0.92 -2.83
CA ILE A 82 0.77 0.23 -2.70
C ILE A 82 0.61 -0.23 -1.26
N ASP A 83 -0.44 0.22 -0.61
CA ASP A 83 -0.82 -0.17 0.73
C ASP A 83 -2.05 -1.07 0.68
N ILE A 84 -1.84 -2.38 0.85
CA ILE A 84 -2.92 -3.37 0.70
C ILE A 84 -3.79 -3.54 1.95
N HIS A 85 -3.49 -2.82 3.02
CA HIS A 85 -4.28 -2.86 4.24
C HIS A 85 -4.50 -1.45 4.77
N TYR A 86 -5.66 -0.90 4.48
CA TYR A 86 -6.09 0.45 4.84
C TYR A 86 -7.57 0.44 5.15
N HIS A 87 -8.07 1.34 5.98
CA HIS A 87 -9.49 1.49 6.25
C HIS A 87 -9.97 2.87 5.81
N ILE A 88 -10.85 2.89 4.81
CA ILE A 88 -11.38 4.14 4.23
C ILE A 88 -12.67 4.58 4.92
N GLY A 89 -12.93 5.89 4.87
CA GLY A 89 -14.15 6.51 5.39
C GLY A 89 -14.12 8.02 5.22
N HIS A 90 -15.12 8.68 5.79
CA HIS A 90 -15.20 10.14 5.77
C HIS A 90 -14.21 10.84 6.71
N GLY A 91 -13.44 10.06 7.45
CA GLY A 91 -12.59 10.55 8.52
C GLY A 91 -13.36 10.84 9.81
N GLY A 92 -12.65 10.88 10.90
CA GLY A 92 -13.17 11.18 12.23
C GLY A 92 -12.11 11.87 13.09
N ALA A 93 -12.46 12.22 14.31
CA ALA A 93 -11.48 12.70 15.28
C ALA A 93 -10.50 11.57 15.60
N PRO A 94 -9.18 11.82 15.57
CA PRO A 94 -8.21 10.79 15.89
C PRO A 94 -8.35 10.36 17.35
N LEU A 95 -8.33 9.06 17.60
CA LEU A 95 -8.24 8.53 18.96
C LEU A 95 -6.82 8.71 19.50
N ASN A 96 -6.71 8.84 20.81
CA ASN A 96 -5.42 9.01 21.44
C ASN A 96 -4.71 7.66 21.57
N TRP A 97 -3.76 7.40 20.67
CA TRP A 97 -2.94 6.19 20.66
C TRP A 97 -2.37 5.82 22.05
N PHE A 98 -1.88 6.81 22.79
CA PHE A 98 -1.23 6.56 24.08
C PHE A 98 -2.20 6.44 25.26
N ALA A 99 -3.42 6.94 25.14
CA ALA A 99 -4.42 6.85 26.19
C ALA A 99 -5.20 5.54 26.17
N GLN A 100 -4.99 4.68 25.15
CA GLN A 100 -5.76 3.44 24.96
C GLN A 100 -7.28 3.69 25.00
N GLU A 101 -7.69 4.79 24.40
CA GLU A 101 -9.11 5.08 24.22
C GLU A 101 -9.75 3.98 23.39
N ALA A 102 -10.70 3.28 23.97
CA ALA A 102 -11.45 2.27 23.23
C ALA A 102 -12.39 2.97 22.26
N ARG A 103 -12.33 2.59 21.00
CA ARG A 103 -13.31 2.97 19.98
C ARG A 103 -14.67 2.37 20.37
N SER A 104 -15.74 3.18 20.32
CA SER A 104 -17.07 2.62 20.39
C SER A 104 -17.36 1.83 19.10
N HIS A 105 -18.17 0.78 19.17
CA HIS A 105 -18.54 -0.02 17.99
C HIS A 105 -19.31 0.79 16.94
N ASP A 106 -19.88 1.93 17.33
CA ASP A 106 -20.64 2.82 16.46
C ASP A 106 -19.76 3.88 15.78
N GLU A 107 -18.49 4.02 16.17
CA GLU A 107 -17.56 4.96 15.54
C GLU A 107 -16.96 4.37 14.27
N PRO A 108 -16.95 5.13 13.15
CA PRO A 108 -16.35 4.67 11.90
C PRO A 108 -14.84 4.44 12.09
N LEU A 109 -14.35 3.29 11.63
CA LEU A 109 -12.94 2.94 11.65
C LEU A 109 -12.12 3.75 10.64
N GLY A 110 -12.73 4.08 9.51
CA GLY A 110 -12.05 4.59 8.33
C GLY A 110 -11.63 6.05 8.41
N ILE A 111 -10.59 6.36 7.66
CA ILE A 111 -10.03 7.71 7.49
C ILE A 111 -10.04 8.13 6.03
N LEU A 112 -9.74 9.40 5.76
CA LEU A 112 -9.69 9.93 4.39
C LEU A 112 -8.64 9.20 3.55
N PRO A 113 -9.00 8.65 2.38
CA PRO A 113 -8.09 7.89 1.52
C PRO A 113 -6.85 8.69 1.10
N ASP A 114 -7.02 9.97 0.79
CA ASP A 114 -5.97 10.83 0.25
C ASP A 114 -4.84 11.15 1.24
N LEU A 115 -4.98 10.81 2.53
CA LEU A 115 -3.89 10.90 3.51
C LEU A 115 -2.71 9.98 3.12
N ALA A 116 -2.99 8.89 2.43
CA ALA A 116 -1.99 7.96 1.93
C ALA A 116 -0.95 8.62 0.99
N LEU A 117 -1.38 9.63 0.21
CA LEU A 117 -0.50 10.38 -0.71
C LEU A 117 0.68 11.05 0.01
N GLN A 118 0.54 11.38 1.30
CA GLN A 118 1.59 12.03 2.10
C GLN A 118 2.82 11.12 2.36
N SER A 119 2.70 9.84 2.07
CA SER A 119 3.78 8.85 2.26
C SER A 119 4.24 8.17 0.97
N GLY A 120 3.88 8.71 -0.21
CA GLY A 120 4.27 8.13 -1.50
C GLY A 120 3.31 7.04 -2.00
N VAL A 121 2.23 6.77 -1.27
CA VAL A 121 1.24 5.76 -1.64
C VAL A 121 0.30 6.32 -2.71
N THR A 122 0.18 5.62 -3.82
CA THR A 122 -0.70 5.98 -4.95
C THR A 122 -1.88 5.03 -5.10
N THR A 123 -1.80 3.87 -4.45
CA THR A 123 -2.88 2.87 -4.41
C THR A 123 -3.03 2.36 -2.99
N ILE A 124 -4.25 2.38 -2.49
CA ILE A 124 -4.64 1.74 -1.25
C ILE A 124 -5.68 0.65 -1.53
N VAL A 125 -5.71 -0.36 -0.69
CA VAL A 125 -6.77 -1.36 -0.70
C VAL A 125 -7.50 -1.30 0.63
N ASP A 126 -8.78 -0.94 0.59
CA ASP A 126 -9.64 -1.01 1.76
C ASP A 126 -9.73 -2.45 2.26
N ALA A 127 -9.42 -2.69 3.52
CA ALA A 127 -9.37 -4.03 4.06
C ALA A 127 -10.68 -4.44 4.74
N GLY A 128 -11.79 -4.28 4.02
CA GLY A 128 -13.10 -4.75 4.43
C GLY A 128 -13.84 -3.80 5.37
N SER A 129 -13.61 -2.49 5.26
CA SER A 129 -14.46 -1.51 5.94
C SER A 129 -15.91 -1.70 5.55
N SER A 130 -16.19 -2.05 4.27
CA SER A 130 -17.50 -2.42 3.77
C SER A 130 -17.62 -3.89 3.38
N GLY A 131 -18.85 -4.39 3.43
CA GLY A 131 -19.28 -5.67 2.91
C GLY A 131 -20.31 -5.51 1.79
N ALA A 132 -20.93 -6.60 1.36
CA ALA A 132 -21.83 -6.60 0.21
C ALA A 132 -23.07 -5.68 0.38
N GLU A 133 -23.46 -5.35 1.59
CA GLU A 133 -24.61 -4.49 1.87
C GLU A 133 -24.25 -2.99 1.87
N THR A 134 -23.01 -2.64 2.22
CA THR A 134 -22.57 -1.25 2.41
C THR A 134 -21.62 -0.76 1.32
N PHE A 135 -21.00 -1.64 0.53
CA PHE A 135 -20.00 -1.30 -0.46
C PHE A 135 -20.44 -0.24 -1.49
N VAL A 136 -21.69 -0.33 -1.97
CA VAL A 136 -22.17 0.61 -3.00
C VAL A 136 -22.23 2.04 -2.45
N GLN A 137 -22.67 2.20 -1.22
CA GLN A 137 -22.71 3.48 -0.55
C GLN A 137 -21.26 4.02 -0.36
N GLU A 138 -20.37 3.20 0.20
CA GLU A 138 -18.97 3.60 0.43
C GLU A 138 -18.26 3.96 -0.89
N LYS A 139 -18.53 3.19 -1.96
CA LYS A 139 -18.02 3.51 -3.29
C LYS A 139 -18.46 4.90 -3.72
N GLN A 140 -19.75 5.20 -3.63
CA GLN A 140 -20.31 6.48 -4.06
C GLN A 140 -19.84 7.66 -3.21
N GLU A 141 -19.73 7.46 -1.91
CA GLU A 141 -19.43 8.54 -0.96
C GLU A 141 -17.93 8.78 -0.76
N VAL A 142 -17.09 7.74 -0.91
CA VAL A 142 -15.66 7.81 -0.59
C VAL A 142 -14.79 7.47 -1.80
N ILE A 143 -14.94 6.27 -2.40
CA ILE A 143 -14.04 5.77 -3.45
C ILE A 143 -14.08 6.66 -4.69
N ASP A 144 -15.27 7.04 -5.17
CA ASP A 144 -15.45 7.83 -6.39
C ASP A 144 -14.93 9.27 -6.25
N HIS A 145 -14.65 9.73 -5.03
CA HIS A 145 -14.13 11.08 -4.74
C HIS A 145 -12.64 11.10 -4.41
N ALA A 146 -12.02 9.95 -4.17
CA ALA A 146 -10.61 9.86 -3.82
C ALA A 146 -9.70 10.20 -5.01
N LYS A 147 -8.57 10.85 -4.73
CA LYS A 147 -7.50 11.12 -5.70
C LYS A 147 -6.48 9.98 -5.73
N VAL A 148 -6.23 9.34 -4.60
CA VAL A 148 -5.51 8.07 -4.55
C VAL A 148 -6.36 6.98 -5.21
N ARG A 149 -5.73 5.97 -5.84
CA ARG A 149 -6.50 4.80 -6.31
C ARG A 149 -6.95 4.00 -5.11
N VAL A 150 -8.25 3.76 -5.01
CA VAL A 150 -8.85 2.90 -3.99
C VAL A 150 -9.33 1.60 -4.62
N LEU A 151 -8.81 0.50 -4.13
CA LEU A 151 -9.31 -0.85 -4.38
C LEU A 151 -9.87 -1.40 -3.05
N ALA A 152 -10.51 -2.57 -3.05
CA ALA A 152 -11.10 -3.13 -1.84
C ALA A 152 -10.96 -4.66 -1.76
N PHE A 153 -10.67 -5.16 -0.57
CA PHE A 153 -11.07 -6.48 -0.13
C PHE A 153 -12.48 -6.36 0.44
N LEU A 154 -13.45 -7.04 -0.15
CA LEU A 154 -14.82 -6.99 0.34
C LEU A 154 -14.96 -7.86 1.60
N ASN A 155 -15.49 -7.31 2.69
CA ASN A 155 -15.71 -8.10 3.89
C ASN A 155 -16.76 -9.18 3.61
N ILE A 156 -16.51 -10.40 4.10
CA ILE A 156 -17.49 -11.50 4.01
C ILE A 156 -18.76 -11.21 4.81
N VAL A 157 -18.65 -10.39 5.87
CA VAL A 157 -19.79 -9.86 6.61
C VAL A 157 -20.46 -8.76 5.80
N GLY A 158 -21.76 -8.86 5.57
CA GLY A 158 -22.49 -7.94 4.69
C GLY A 158 -22.34 -6.46 5.05
N ASN A 159 -22.33 -6.13 6.33
CA ASN A 159 -22.15 -4.76 6.84
C ASN A 159 -20.67 -4.32 6.98
N GLY A 160 -19.72 -5.19 6.67
CA GLY A 160 -18.30 -4.88 6.82
C GLY A 160 -17.82 -4.82 8.27
N MET A 161 -16.87 -3.92 8.55
CA MET A 161 -16.28 -3.73 9.89
C MET A 161 -17.17 -2.94 10.86
N GLN A 162 -18.40 -2.63 10.50
CA GLN A 162 -19.36 -1.90 11.33
C GLN A 162 -20.10 -2.78 12.33
N GLY A 163 -19.63 -3.94 12.63
CA GLY A 163 -20.22 -4.84 13.61
C GLY A 163 -19.28 -5.10 14.78
N GLY A 164 -19.81 -5.75 15.81
CA GLY A 164 -18.98 -6.24 16.90
C GLY A 164 -18.02 -7.35 16.46
N LEU A 165 -17.16 -7.77 17.38
CA LEU A 165 -16.25 -8.91 17.18
C LEU A 165 -16.97 -10.27 17.12
N GLU A 166 -18.23 -10.30 17.57
CA GLU A 166 -19.08 -11.48 17.69
C GLU A 166 -20.16 -11.49 16.59
N GLN A 167 -19.69 -11.68 15.35
CA GLN A 167 -20.50 -11.66 14.15
C GLN A 167 -21.24 -12.99 13.95
N THR A 168 -22.46 -12.94 13.46
CA THR A 168 -23.25 -14.14 13.17
C THR A 168 -22.96 -14.70 11.78
N VAL A 169 -23.15 -16.00 11.62
CA VAL A 169 -22.90 -16.68 10.34
C VAL A 169 -23.87 -16.22 9.25
N ASP A 170 -25.07 -15.81 9.61
CA ASP A 170 -26.09 -15.28 8.67
C ASP A 170 -25.65 -13.98 8.00
N GLU A 171 -24.76 -13.21 8.63
CA GLU A 171 -24.18 -11.99 8.05
C GLU A 171 -23.12 -12.31 6.99
N MET A 172 -22.65 -13.56 6.90
CA MET A 172 -21.57 -14.02 6.02
C MET A 172 -22.15 -14.78 4.84
N ASP A 173 -22.64 -14.09 3.83
CA ASP A 173 -23.25 -14.69 2.64
C ASP A 173 -22.28 -14.75 1.45
N PRO A 174 -21.67 -15.92 1.13
CA PRO A 174 -20.74 -16.04 0.01
C PRO A 174 -21.35 -15.67 -1.33
N LYS A 175 -22.66 -15.88 -1.53
CA LYS A 175 -23.33 -15.58 -2.80
C LYS A 175 -23.55 -14.10 -3.01
N ARG A 176 -23.89 -13.35 -1.95
CA ARG A 176 -23.96 -11.88 -2.03
C ARG A 176 -22.58 -11.28 -2.24
N CYS A 177 -21.58 -11.79 -1.53
CA CYS A 177 -20.18 -11.38 -1.70
C CYS A 177 -19.72 -11.63 -3.15
N GLU A 178 -19.92 -12.84 -3.70
CA GLU A 178 -19.60 -13.20 -5.09
C GLU A 178 -20.29 -12.25 -6.08
N ALA A 179 -21.59 -12.00 -5.91
CA ALA A 179 -22.35 -11.12 -6.80
C ALA A 179 -21.80 -9.69 -6.81
N MET A 180 -21.37 -9.18 -5.65
CA MET A 180 -20.78 -7.84 -5.53
C MET A 180 -19.42 -7.77 -6.21
N ILE A 181 -18.54 -8.76 -6.02
CA ILE A 181 -17.23 -8.85 -6.69
C ILE A 181 -17.41 -8.88 -8.21
N ARG A 182 -18.32 -9.72 -8.72
CA ARG A 182 -18.63 -9.78 -10.16
C ARG A 182 -19.19 -8.48 -10.72
N LYS A 183 -19.85 -7.69 -9.91
CA LYS A 183 -20.42 -6.39 -10.32
C LYS A 183 -19.34 -5.30 -10.40
N TYR A 184 -18.30 -5.37 -9.57
CA TYR A 184 -17.24 -4.36 -9.49
C TYR A 184 -15.82 -4.98 -9.55
N PRO A 185 -15.51 -5.77 -10.60
CA PRO A 185 -14.26 -6.53 -10.69
C PRO A 185 -13.01 -5.64 -10.83
N ASP A 186 -13.17 -4.38 -11.26
CA ASP A 186 -12.08 -3.43 -11.38
C ASP A 186 -11.69 -2.78 -10.04
N ILE A 187 -12.54 -2.89 -9.02
CA ILE A 187 -12.34 -2.27 -7.70
C ILE A 187 -12.13 -3.34 -6.64
N ILE A 188 -12.96 -4.39 -6.62
CA ILE A 188 -12.88 -5.43 -5.58
C ILE A 188 -11.87 -6.49 -6.03
N VAL A 189 -10.77 -6.60 -5.27
CA VAL A 189 -9.62 -7.44 -5.60
C VAL A 189 -9.49 -8.69 -4.73
N GLY A 190 -10.35 -8.85 -3.74
CA GLY A 190 -10.33 -9.99 -2.83
C GLY A 190 -11.45 -9.97 -1.81
N VAL A 191 -11.40 -10.92 -0.88
CA VAL A 191 -12.34 -11.03 0.24
C VAL A 191 -11.59 -10.81 1.54
N LYS A 192 -12.18 -10.12 2.51
CA LYS A 192 -11.65 -9.95 3.87
C LYS A 192 -12.43 -10.79 4.85
N THR A 193 -11.73 -11.47 5.75
CA THR A 193 -12.28 -11.86 7.04
C THR A 193 -11.71 -10.99 8.14
N ALA A 194 -12.55 -10.57 9.08
CA ALA A 194 -12.11 -9.86 10.28
C ALA A 194 -12.30 -10.74 11.53
N HIS A 195 -12.20 -10.13 12.69
CA HIS A 195 -12.45 -10.81 13.95
C HIS A 195 -13.84 -11.47 13.95
N TYR A 196 -13.89 -12.74 14.31
CA TYR A 196 -15.11 -13.51 14.37
C TYR A 196 -15.11 -14.36 15.63
N TRP A 197 -16.17 -14.27 16.43
CA TRP A 197 -16.48 -15.11 17.58
C TRP A 197 -15.25 -15.34 18.48
N THR A 198 -14.74 -14.23 19.01
CA THR A 198 -13.43 -14.22 19.69
C THR A 198 -13.53 -14.65 21.14
N GLU A 199 -14.67 -14.42 21.81
CA GLU A 199 -14.85 -14.62 23.24
C GLU A 199 -15.97 -15.61 23.58
N LYS A 200 -17.08 -15.60 22.83
CA LYS A 200 -18.23 -16.45 23.09
C LYS A 200 -17.91 -17.94 22.84
N PRO A 201 -18.54 -18.87 23.57
CA PRO A 201 -18.42 -20.32 23.30
C PRO A 201 -18.84 -20.69 21.89
N TRP A 202 -18.19 -21.69 21.29
CA TRP A 202 -18.64 -22.28 20.04
C TRP A 202 -19.97 -23.00 20.24
N ASP A 203 -20.84 -22.91 19.24
CA ASP A 203 -22.13 -23.62 19.18
C ASP A 203 -22.36 -24.20 17.77
N ALA A 204 -23.56 -24.73 17.52
CA ALA A 204 -23.86 -25.39 16.26
C ALA A 204 -23.88 -24.42 15.07
N GLU A 205 -24.23 -23.17 15.28
CA GLU A 205 -24.26 -22.11 14.26
C GLU A 205 -22.89 -21.46 14.13
N HIS A 206 -22.25 -21.13 15.26
CA HIS A 206 -20.98 -20.42 15.29
C HIS A 206 -19.82 -21.42 15.42
N THR A 207 -19.51 -22.06 14.31
CA THR A 207 -18.38 -23.01 14.25
C THR A 207 -17.05 -22.28 14.17
N PRO A 208 -15.92 -22.89 14.62
CA PRO A 208 -14.62 -22.23 14.67
C PRO A 208 -14.12 -21.61 13.35
N TRP A 209 -14.53 -22.16 12.23
CA TRP A 209 -13.99 -21.79 10.92
C TRP A 209 -15.00 -21.10 10.01
N ALA A 210 -16.22 -20.81 10.49
CA ALA A 210 -17.31 -20.28 9.65
C ALA A 210 -16.88 -19.06 8.81
N ALA A 211 -16.25 -18.07 9.40
CA ALA A 211 -15.83 -16.86 8.68
C ALA A 211 -14.81 -17.16 7.57
N VAL A 212 -13.78 -17.97 7.88
CA VAL A 212 -12.74 -18.36 6.91
C VAL A 212 -13.35 -19.21 5.81
N ASP A 213 -14.14 -20.24 6.18
CA ASP A 213 -14.74 -21.16 5.20
C ASP A 213 -15.72 -20.42 4.26
N ARG A 214 -16.50 -19.45 4.75
CA ARG A 214 -17.40 -18.62 3.94
C ARG A 214 -16.65 -17.67 3.01
N ALA A 215 -15.57 -17.05 3.49
CA ALA A 215 -14.73 -16.20 2.67
C ALA A 215 -14.03 -17.01 1.56
N GLU A 216 -13.53 -18.21 1.88
CA GLU A 216 -12.90 -19.12 0.92
C GLU A 216 -13.92 -19.59 -0.15
N GLU A 217 -15.14 -19.92 0.25
CA GLU A 217 -16.21 -20.28 -0.68
C GLU A 217 -16.47 -19.17 -1.71
N CYS A 218 -16.60 -17.93 -1.24
CA CYS A 218 -16.77 -16.77 -2.11
C CYS A 218 -15.55 -16.56 -3.02
N ALA A 219 -14.37 -16.47 -2.44
CA ALA A 219 -13.13 -16.13 -3.13
C ALA A 219 -12.76 -17.16 -4.20
N GLN A 220 -12.98 -18.46 -3.93
CA GLN A 220 -12.76 -19.53 -4.90
C GLN A 220 -13.70 -19.41 -6.11
N ALA A 221 -14.96 -19.03 -5.89
CA ALA A 221 -15.96 -18.89 -6.97
C ALA A 221 -15.60 -17.77 -7.97
N VAL A 222 -14.83 -16.75 -7.54
CA VAL A 222 -14.45 -15.60 -8.37
C VAL A 222 -12.96 -15.48 -8.60
N ASN A 223 -12.18 -16.44 -8.12
CA ASN A 223 -10.71 -16.53 -8.30
C ASN A 223 -9.96 -15.28 -7.79
N VAL A 224 -10.24 -14.88 -6.57
CA VAL A 224 -9.54 -13.80 -5.86
C VAL A 224 -8.92 -14.31 -4.56
N PRO A 225 -7.93 -13.62 -3.97
CA PRO A 225 -7.37 -13.98 -2.66
C PRO A 225 -8.33 -13.66 -1.52
N VAL A 226 -8.13 -14.34 -0.39
CA VAL A 226 -8.69 -13.95 0.91
C VAL A 226 -7.60 -13.29 1.74
N MET A 227 -7.87 -12.10 2.29
CA MET A 227 -7.05 -11.52 3.35
C MET A 227 -7.65 -11.91 4.70
N VAL A 228 -6.87 -12.63 5.50
CA VAL A 228 -7.32 -13.20 6.78
C VAL A 228 -6.74 -12.41 7.93
N ASP A 229 -7.62 -11.76 8.69
CA ASP A 229 -7.38 -11.27 10.04
C ASP A 229 -7.94 -12.30 11.03
N PHE A 230 -7.14 -12.73 11.99
CA PHE A 230 -7.37 -13.96 12.71
C PHE A 230 -7.04 -13.85 14.20
N TRP A 231 -7.88 -14.48 15.02
CA TRP A 231 -7.65 -14.63 16.45
C TRP A 231 -7.62 -16.11 16.83
N PRO A 232 -6.46 -16.68 17.17
CA PRO A 232 -6.33 -18.09 17.55
C PRO A 232 -7.14 -18.42 18.80
N ARG A 233 -7.81 -19.56 18.79
CA ARG A 233 -8.56 -20.10 19.92
C ARG A 233 -8.45 -21.64 19.96
N PRO A 234 -8.76 -22.31 21.07
CA PRO A 234 -8.98 -23.74 21.04
C PRO A 234 -9.94 -24.14 19.91
N GLN A 235 -9.63 -25.20 19.16
CA GLN A 235 -10.34 -25.67 17.95
C GLN A 235 -10.20 -24.75 16.70
N ARG A 236 -9.48 -23.65 16.82
CA ARG A 236 -9.17 -22.71 15.73
C ARG A 236 -7.71 -22.28 15.89
N THR A 237 -6.79 -23.21 15.66
CA THR A 237 -5.36 -22.96 15.92
C THR A 237 -4.70 -22.18 14.79
N TYR A 238 -3.63 -21.46 15.12
CA TYR A 238 -2.84 -20.74 14.12
C TYR A 238 -2.21 -21.67 13.07
N ALA A 239 -1.68 -22.82 13.51
CA ALA A 239 -1.11 -23.81 12.61
C ALA A 239 -2.16 -24.37 11.63
N ASP A 240 -3.38 -24.64 12.09
CA ASP A 240 -4.45 -25.10 11.20
C ASP A 240 -4.83 -24.02 10.17
N LEU A 241 -4.80 -22.74 10.55
CA LEU A 241 -5.04 -21.64 9.60
C LEU A 241 -4.03 -21.72 8.45
N ILE A 242 -2.75 -21.51 8.75
CA ILE A 242 -1.72 -21.30 7.71
C ILE A 242 -1.29 -22.58 6.99
N LEU A 243 -1.48 -23.76 7.62
CA LEU A 243 -1.10 -25.04 7.02
C LEU A 243 -2.24 -25.81 6.35
N LYS A 244 -3.53 -25.48 6.67
CA LYS A 244 -4.65 -26.31 6.19
C LYS A 244 -5.78 -25.49 5.58
N LYS A 245 -6.10 -24.30 6.11
CA LYS A 245 -7.26 -23.51 5.68
C LYS A 245 -6.91 -22.56 4.54
N MET A 246 -5.87 -21.77 4.66
CA MET A 246 -5.47 -20.82 3.62
C MET A 246 -4.98 -21.53 2.36
N ARG A 247 -5.41 -21.02 1.20
CA ARG A 247 -4.96 -21.47 -0.13
C ARG A 247 -3.66 -20.78 -0.53
N PRO A 248 -2.93 -21.31 -1.52
CA PRO A 248 -1.88 -20.54 -2.21
C PRO A 248 -2.42 -19.21 -2.75
N GLY A 249 -1.76 -18.11 -2.41
CA GLY A 249 -2.18 -16.75 -2.80
C GLY A 249 -3.05 -16.03 -1.77
N ASP A 250 -3.56 -16.72 -0.75
CA ASP A 250 -4.26 -16.03 0.35
C ASP A 250 -3.27 -15.31 1.26
N ILE A 251 -3.72 -14.20 1.82
CA ILE A 251 -2.89 -13.23 2.55
C ILE A 251 -3.20 -13.34 4.04
N HIS A 252 -2.20 -13.74 4.83
CA HIS A 252 -2.24 -13.63 6.28
C HIS A 252 -1.68 -12.26 6.68
N THR A 253 -2.56 -11.34 7.03
CA THR A 253 -2.18 -10.03 7.55
C THR A 253 -1.87 -10.06 9.04
N HIS A 254 -1.29 -8.98 9.58
CA HIS A 254 -0.94 -8.86 11.00
C HIS A 254 0.11 -9.87 11.49
N VAL A 255 0.99 -10.31 10.61
CA VAL A 255 1.90 -11.43 10.92
C VAL A 255 2.72 -11.24 12.20
N PHE A 256 3.02 -10.00 12.60
CA PHE A 256 3.79 -9.72 13.82
C PHE A 256 2.94 -9.41 15.06
N ALA A 257 1.64 -9.68 15.00
CA ALA A 257 0.77 -9.50 16.16
C ALA A 257 1.13 -10.45 17.32
N GLN A 258 0.83 -10.03 18.53
CA GLN A 258 1.27 -10.75 19.74
C GLN A 258 0.63 -12.14 19.91
N GLN A 259 -0.54 -12.37 19.32
CA GLN A 259 -1.29 -13.61 19.42
C GLN A 259 -0.76 -14.73 18.52
N PHE A 260 0.15 -14.42 17.60
CA PHE A 260 0.68 -15.41 16.67
C PHE A 260 2.03 -16.00 17.17
N PRO A 261 2.16 -17.33 17.23
CA PRO A 261 3.38 -18.00 17.68
C PRO A 261 4.41 -18.08 16.53
N ILE A 262 4.82 -16.92 15.98
CA ILE A 262 5.82 -16.86 14.91
C ILE A 262 7.23 -17.21 15.38
N LEU A 263 7.48 -17.08 16.68
CA LEU A 263 8.69 -17.53 17.35
C LEU A 263 8.38 -18.64 18.33
N LEU A 264 9.29 -19.59 18.43
CA LEU A 264 9.27 -20.62 19.48
C LEU A 264 9.73 -20.03 20.82
N PRO A 265 9.49 -20.71 21.96
CA PRO A 265 9.93 -20.24 23.27
C PRO A 265 11.44 -20.02 23.41
N ASP A 266 12.26 -20.67 22.59
CA ASP A 266 13.72 -20.47 22.51
C ASP A 266 14.12 -19.27 21.62
N GLY A 267 13.16 -18.53 21.08
CA GLY A 267 13.36 -17.37 20.22
C GLY A 267 13.64 -17.68 18.74
N LYS A 268 13.65 -18.94 18.35
CA LYS A 268 13.81 -19.32 16.95
C LYS A 268 12.51 -19.12 16.17
N LEU A 269 12.66 -18.83 14.88
CA LEU A 269 11.52 -18.80 13.96
C LEU A 269 10.77 -20.13 14.01
N ASN A 270 9.44 -20.08 14.14
CA ASN A 270 8.61 -21.27 14.10
C ASN A 270 8.64 -21.88 12.68
N PRO A 271 9.04 -23.15 12.50
CA PRO A 271 9.18 -23.77 11.18
C PRO A 271 7.89 -23.76 10.35
N ILE A 272 6.72 -23.70 10.99
CA ILE A 272 5.43 -23.65 10.28
C ILE A 272 5.29 -22.40 9.39
N MET A 273 6.02 -21.32 9.70
CA MET A 273 6.01 -20.09 8.89
C MET A 273 6.60 -20.35 7.49
N GLU A 274 7.75 -21.01 7.44
CA GLU A 274 8.39 -21.39 6.18
C GLU A 274 7.62 -22.49 5.44
N GLU A 275 6.99 -23.41 6.15
CA GLU A 275 6.12 -24.43 5.57
C GLU A 275 4.90 -23.80 4.90
N ALA A 276 4.24 -22.85 5.56
CA ALA A 276 3.11 -22.11 5.01
C ALA A 276 3.52 -21.27 3.78
N ARG A 277 4.67 -20.59 3.85
CA ARG A 277 5.21 -19.84 2.70
C ARG A 277 5.46 -20.75 1.49
N LYS A 278 6.05 -21.94 1.70
CA LYS A 278 6.26 -22.94 0.62
C LYS A 278 4.95 -23.42 0.02
N ARG A 279 3.87 -23.43 0.77
CA ARG A 279 2.52 -23.71 0.27
C ARG A 279 1.93 -22.57 -0.53
N GLY A 280 2.54 -21.38 -0.52
CA GLY A 280 2.08 -20.19 -1.21
C GLY A 280 1.21 -19.26 -0.36
N VAL A 281 1.17 -19.42 0.96
CA VAL A 281 0.56 -18.44 1.86
C VAL A 281 1.43 -17.19 1.87
N ILE A 282 0.80 -16.04 1.68
CA ILE A 282 1.43 -14.71 1.68
C ILE A 282 1.34 -14.13 3.09
N PHE A 283 2.42 -13.52 3.54
CA PHE A 283 2.47 -12.86 4.84
C PHE A 283 2.56 -11.35 4.68
N ASP A 284 1.59 -10.64 5.21
CA ASP A 284 1.51 -9.20 5.20
C ASP A 284 1.71 -8.60 6.59
N VAL A 285 2.28 -7.40 6.65
CA VAL A 285 2.58 -6.70 7.91
C VAL A 285 1.31 -6.28 8.63
N GLY A 286 0.39 -5.57 7.95
CA GLY A 286 -0.82 -5.04 8.57
C GLY A 286 -0.51 -4.38 9.92
N HIS A 287 0.27 -3.29 9.93
CA HIS A 287 0.86 -2.78 11.18
C HIS A 287 -0.17 -2.47 12.27
N GLY A 288 -1.24 -1.77 11.91
CA GLY A 288 -2.35 -1.45 12.80
C GLY A 288 -1.98 -0.68 14.08
N ALA A 289 -2.95 -0.63 14.98
CA ALA A 289 -2.79 -0.10 16.33
C ALA A 289 -2.44 -1.20 17.36
N GLY A 290 -2.67 -2.47 17.03
CA GLY A 290 -2.46 -3.62 17.92
C GLY A 290 -1.58 -4.73 17.37
N SER A 291 -1.19 -4.67 16.08
CA SER A 291 -0.78 -5.86 15.33
C SER A 291 0.70 -5.92 14.95
N PHE A 292 1.53 -4.99 15.42
CA PHE A 292 2.97 -4.97 15.16
C PHE A 292 3.78 -4.85 16.44
N TRP A 293 4.54 -5.90 16.78
CA TRP A 293 5.32 -5.98 18.01
C TRP A 293 6.80 -6.22 17.69
N PHE A 294 7.70 -5.35 18.14
CA PHE A 294 9.15 -5.51 17.92
C PHE A 294 9.71 -6.80 18.48
N ARG A 295 9.15 -7.30 19.59
CA ARG A 295 9.56 -8.59 20.17
C ARG A 295 9.32 -9.78 19.23
N ASN A 296 8.38 -9.66 18.27
CA ASN A 296 8.12 -10.63 17.23
C ASN A 296 8.87 -10.26 15.94
N ALA A 297 8.73 -9.02 15.48
CA ALA A 297 9.27 -8.58 14.19
C ALA A 297 10.80 -8.62 14.14
N VAL A 298 11.50 -8.04 15.14
CA VAL A 298 12.95 -7.91 15.11
C VAL A 298 13.67 -9.27 15.09
N PRO A 299 13.35 -10.23 15.97
CA PRO A 299 13.98 -11.55 15.90
C PRO A 299 13.63 -12.34 14.64
N ALA A 300 12.40 -12.23 14.14
CA ALA A 300 11.98 -12.92 12.92
C ALA A 300 12.74 -12.38 11.69
N VAL A 301 12.79 -11.04 11.52
CA VAL A 301 13.54 -10.40 10.43
C VAL A 301 15.02 -10.74 10.48
N ARG A 302 15.65 -10.73 11.65
CA ARG A 302 17.06 -11.13 11.83
C ARG A 302 17.34 -12.58 11.47
N GLN A 303 16.33 -13.44 11.51
CA GLN A 303 16.41 -14.84 11.08
C GLN A 303 16.00 -15.04 9.61
N GLY A 304 15.81 -13.95 8.86
CA GLY A 304 15.49 -13.97 7.43
C GLY A 304 14.00 -14.08 7.11
N PHE A 305 13.12 -14.07 8.12
CA PHE A 305 11.69 -14.03 7.88
C PHE A 305 11.22 -12.57 7.66
N ILE A 306 11.20 -12.16 6.40
CA ILE A 306 10.69 -10.85 5.98
C ILE A 306 9.30 -11.08 5.36
N PRO A 307 8.24 -10.38 5.79
CA PRO A 307 6.91 -10.49 5.19
C PRO A 307 6.92 -10.19 3.69
N ASP A 308 5.98 -10.75 2.96
CA ASP A 308 5.91 -10.61 1.50
C ASP A 308 5.47 -9.22 1.08
N SER A 309 4.58 -8.58 1.83
CA SER A 309 4.17 -7.19 1.68
C SER A 309 4.23 -6.40 2.99
N PHE A 310 4.43 -5.09 2.85
CA PHE A 310 4.35 -4.13 3.94
C PHE A 310 3.13 -3.26 3.75
N SER A 311 2.25 -3.27 4.74
CA SER A 311 1.03 -2.48 4.78
C SER A 311 0.85 -1.81 6.13
N THR A 312 -0.01 -0.80 6.18
CA THR A 312 -0.12 0.05 7.37
C THR A 312 -1.25 -0.32 8.28
N ASP A 313 -2.35 -0.85 7.75
CA ASP A 313 -3.61 -0.92 8.47
C ASP A 313 -3.95 0.45 9.10
N LEU A 314 -3.88 1.50 8.25
CA LEU A 314 -4.17 2.87 8.67
C LEU A 314 -5.66 3.06 8.92
N HIS A 315 -5.97 3.54 10.11
CA HIS A 315 -7.33 3.81 10.58
C HIS A 315 -7.32 4.89 11.66
N ILE A 316 -8.49 5.19 12.22
CA ILE A 316 -8.68 6.32 13.15
C ILE A 316 -7.80 6.29 14.40
N GLU A 317 -7.37 5.09 14.82
CA GLU A 317 -6.58 4.94 16.05
C GLU A 317 -5.08 5.19 15.82
N ASN A 318 -4.56 5.13 14.59
CA ASN A 318 -3.11 5.14 14.34
C ASN A 318 -2.61 6.18 13.32
N PHE A 319 -3.46 6.81 12.52
CA PHE A 319 -3.04 7.65 11.40
C PHE A 319 -2.24 8.90 11.80
N THR A 320 -2.27 9.30 13.07
CA THR A 320 -1.51 10.46 13.57
C THR A 320 -0.03 10.17 13.76
N ILE A 321 0.35 8.90 13.88
CA ILE A 321 1.73 8.48 14.18
C ILE A 321 2.30 7.47 13.18
N LEU A 322 1.45 6.85 12.39
CA LEU A 322 1.83 5.81 11.44
C LEU A 322 1.67 6.32 10.00
N SER A 323 2.50 5.83 9.12
CA SER A 323 2.40 6.01 7.67
C SER A 323 3.18 4.91 6.97
N MET A 324 3.01 4.71 5.67
CA MET A 324 3.81 3.75 4.90
C MET A 324 5.31 4.05 5.03
N ALA A 325 5.72 5.30 4.92
CA ALA A 325 7.12 5.69 5.10
C ALA A 325 7.67 5.35 6.51
N ASN A 326 6.82 5.41 7.55
CA ASN A 326 7.19 4.98 8.90
C ASN A 326 7.37 3.45 8.98
N VAL A 327 6.46 2.66 8.39
CA VAL A 327 6.59 1.20 8.32
C VAL A 327 7.87 0.81 7.59
N MET A 328 8.09 1.35 6.39
CA MET A 328 9.32 1.12 5.59
C MET A 328 10.59 1.44 6.40
N SER A 329 10.58 2.57 7.11
CA SER A 329 11.73 2.99 7.93
C SER A 329 12.04 2.03 9.08
N LYS A 330 11.02 1.39 9.67
CA LYS A 330 11.21 0.35 10.68
C LYS A 330 11.99 -0.85 10.10
N PHE A 331 11.60 -1.31 8.92
CA PHE A 331 12.27 -2.45 8.26
C PHE A 331 13.70 -2.12 7.82
N LEU A 332 13.94 -0.92 7.27
CA LEU A 332 15.29 -0.44 7.01
C LEU A 332 16.15 -0.42 8.29
N SER A 333 15.59 0.07 9.39
CA SER A 333 16.29 0.09 10.70
C SER A 333 16.49 -1.31 11.29
N MET A 334 15.75 -2.32 10.85
CA MET A 334 15.98 -3.73 11.16
C MET A 334 17.02 -4.40 10.25
N GLY A 335 17.52 -3.67 9.22
CA GLY A 335 18.54 -4.16 8.29
C GLY A 335 18.03 -4.74 6.99
N VAL A 336 16.75 -4.56 6.66
CA VAL A 336 16.20 -4.96 5.34
C VAL A 336 16.71 -3.97 4.28
N PRO A 337 17.29 -4.43 3.16
CA PRO A 337 17.78 -3.56 2.09
C PRO A 337 16.66 -2.69 1.48
N LEU A 338 17.01 -1.48 1.02
CA LEU A 338 16.03 -0.54 0.45
C LEU A 338 15.29 -1.13 -0.77
N GLU A 339 16.02 -1.81 -1.66
CA GLU A 339 15.41 -2.48 -2.83
C GLU A 339 14.33 -3.47 -2.41
N ASP A 340 14.62 -4.31 -1.39
CA ASP A 340 13.67 -5.28 -0.83
C ASP A 340 12.46 -4.58 -0.20
N VAL A 341 12.67 -3.44 0.48
CA VAL A 341 11.59 -2.64 1.07
C VAL A 341 10.69 -2.07 -0.04
N ILE A 342 11.28 -1.53 -1.12
CA ILE A 342 10.54 -1.02 -2.28
C ILE A 342 9.77 -2.15 -2.98
N GLN A 343 10.39 -3.31 -3.18
CA GLN A 343 9.73 -4.46 -3.79
C GLN A 343 8.47 -4.87 -3.01
N ARG A 344 8.54 -4.87 -1.66
CA ARG A 344 7.44 -5.26 -0.76
C ARG A 344 6.38 -4.19 -0.56
N THR A 345 6.58 -3.03 -1.12
CA THR A 345 5.61 -1.92 -1.14
C THR A 345 5.17 -1.53 -2.55
N THR A 346 5.61 -2.26 -3.59
CA THR A 346 5.27 -2.01 -4.99
C THR A 346 4.89 -3.30 -5.73
N VAL A 347 5.88 -4.08 -6.16
CA VAL A 347 5.70 -5.26 -7.02
C VAL A 347 4.94 -6.39 -6.32
N ASN A 348 5.32 -6.69 -5.08
CA ASN A 348 4.69 -7.78 -4.34
C ASN A 348 3.20 -7.52 -4.11
N PRO A 349 2.80 -6.40 -3.44
CA PRO A 349 1.38 -6.13 -3.21
C PRO A 349 0.58 -6.02 -4.52
N ALA A 350 1.17 -5.52 -5.62
CA ALA A 350 0.50 -5.52 -6.92
C ALA A 350 0.17 -6.94 -7.41
N ARG A 351 1.09 -7.90 -7.22
CA ARG A 351 0.85 -9.31 -7.57
C ARG A 351 -0.14 -9.98 -6.64
N GLU A 352 -0.06 -9.71 -5.35
CA GLU A 352 -0.93 -10.26 -4.31
C GLU A 352 -2.40 -9.92 -4.54
N ILE A 353 -2.68 -8.73 -5.07
CA ILE A 353 -4.03 -8.28 -5.42
C ILE A 353 -4.39 -8.51 -6.89
N HIS A 354 -3.64 -9.33 -7.62
CA HIS A 354 -3.83 -9.63 -9.04
C HIS A 354 -3.84 -8.40 -9.97
N ARG A 355 -3.08 -7.34 -9.63
CA ARG A 355 -2.97 -6.11 -10.41
C ARG A 355 -1.50 -5.85 -10.81
N PRO A 356 -0.87 -6.78 -11.58
CA PRO A 356 0.56 -6.70 -11.92
C PRO A 356 0.93 -5.51 -12.83
N GLU A 357 -0.06 -4.80 -13.36
CA GLU A 357 0.15 -3.55 -14.10
C GLU A 357 0.50 -2.37 -13.21
N LEU A 358 0.28 -2.50 -11.89
CA LEU A 358 0.69 -1.53 -10.86
C LEU A 358 2.10 -1.83 -10.36
N GLY A 359 2.65 -0.93 -9.54
CA GLY A 359 3.96 -1.14 -8.91
C GLY A 359 5.14 -1.19 -9.88
N THR A 360 5.08 -0.47 -11.02
CA THR A 360 6.13 -0.42 -12.03
C THR A 360 6.20 0.96 -12.70
N LEU A 361 7.38 1.34 -13.17
CA LEU A 361 7.63 2.51 -14.02
C LEU A 361 7.73 2.15 -15.51
N SER A 362 7.24 1.00 -15.92
CA SER A 362 7.29 0.57 -17.33
C SER A 362 6.60 1.59 -18.24
N PRO A 363 7.20 1.95 -19.39
CA PRO A 363 6.56 2.82 -20.37
C PRO A 363 5.17 2.31 -20.79
N GLY A 364 4.21 3.24 -20.92
CA GLY A 364 2.80 2.95 -21.22
C GLY A 364 1.95 2.57 -20.00
N LYS A 365 2.54 2.33 -18.83
CA LYS A 365 1.79 2.14 -17.59
C LYS A 365 1.40 3.49 -16.99
N GLU A 366 0.42 3.47 -16.10
CA GLU A 366 -0.02 4.68 -15.44
C GLU A 366 1.11 5.32 -14.63
N ALA A 367 1.25 6.63 -14.70
CA ALA A 367 2.33 7.36 -14.07
C ALA A 367 2.01 7.58 -12.58
N ASP A 368 2.18 6.52 -11.81
CA ASP A 368 2.13 6.47 -10.36
C ASP A 368 3.56 6.39 -9.84
N ILE A 369 4.03 7.46 -9.18
CA ILE A 369 5.44 7.61 -8.80
C ILE A 369 5.53 8.13 -7.36
N ALA A 370 6.42 7.53 -6.57
CA ALA A 370 6.86 8.09 -5.29
C ALA A 370 8.29 8.63 -5.43
N VAL A 371 8.51 9.83 -4.91
CA VAL A 371 9.85 10.41 -4.75
C VAL A 371 10.16 10.45 -3.26
N LEU A 372 11.17 9.70 -2.86
CA LEU A 372 11.52 9.46 -1.46
C LEU A 372 12.89 10.02 -1.14
N GLU A 373 13.04 10.52 0.07
CA GLU A 373 14.33 10.87 0.66
C GLU A 373 14.69 9.89 1.76
N GLU A 374 15.90 9.36 1.73
CA GLU A 374 16.47 8.60 2.82
C GLU A 374 17.29 9.52 3.70
N GLN A 375 16.86 9.72 4.93
CA GLN A 375 17.54 10.53 5.93
C GLN A 375 18.32 9.64 6.90
N HIS A 376 19.56 10.00 7.18
CA HIS A 376 20.41 9.34 8.15
C HIS A 376 20.53 10.16 9.42
N GLY A 377 20.39 9.51 10.59
CA GLY A 377 20.44 10.20 11.88
C GLY A 377 20.07 9.30 13.04
N LYS A 378 19.62 9.91 14.13
CA LYS A 378 19.08 9.19 15.29
C LYS A 378 17.57 9.33 15.28
N PHE A 379 16.88 8.23 15.05
CA PHE A 379 15.44 8.17 15.04
C PHE A 379 14.94 7.18 16.09
N GLY A 380 13.67 7.29 16.44
CA GLY A 380 12.98 6.32 17.30
C GLY A 380 11.71 5.86 16.64
N TYR A 381 11.43 4.58 16.75
CA TYR A 381 10.20 3.94 16.25
C TYR A 381 9.50 3.25 17.39
N ILE A 382 8.18 3.28 17.39
CA ILE A 382 7.35 2.64 18.41
C ILE A 382 6.55 1.49 17.81
N ASP A 383 6.30 0.46 18.59
CA ASP A 383 5.42 -0.63 18.25
C ASP A 383 4.05 -0.49 18.94
N CYS A 384 3.15 -1.43 18.69
CA CYS A 384 1.82 -1.42 19.27
C CYS A 384 1.80 -1.71 20.79
N GLY A 385 2.90 -2.24 21.33
CA GLY A 385 3.08 -2.46 22.78
C GLY A 385 3.77 -1.31 23.50
N TYR A 386 3.90 -0.13 22.83
CA TYR A 386 4.60 1.07 23.33
C TYR A 386 6.09 0.87 23.59
N ALA A 387 6.68 -0.18 23.01
CA ALA A 387 8.13 -0.34 23.03
C ALA A 387 8.77 0.54 21.95
N ARG A 388 9.97 1.06 22.26
CA ARG A 388 10.75 1.90 21.34
C ARG A 388 11.94 1.13 20.80
N MET A 389 12.13 1.19 19.48
CA MET A 389 13.32 0.75 18.78
C MET A 389 14.10 1.98 18.28
N ASP A 390 15.42 2.01 18.51
CA ASP A 390 16.30 2.99 17.89
C ASP A 390 16.56 2.61 16.43
N GLY A 391 16.56 3.61 15.57
CA GLY A 391 16.89 3.51 14.17
C GLY A 391 17.84 4.59 13.72
N ASN A 392 18.51 4.35 12.60
CA ASN A 392 19.47 5.27 11.99
C ASN A 392 19.05 5.78 10.61
N VAL A 393 17.93 5.28 10.09
CA VAL A 393 17.40 5.61 8.77
C VAL A 393 15.92 5.99 8.89
N LYS A 394 15.52 7.02 8.14
CA LYS A 394 14.11 7.45 8.01
C LYS A 394 13.82 7.77 6.55
N LEU A 395 12.78 7.17 5.99
CA LEU A 395 12.22 7.55 4.70
C LEU A 395 11.18 8.66 4.86
N VAL A 396 11.22 9.61 3.92
CA VAL A 396 10.25 10.71 3.84
C VAL A 396 9.81 10.84 2.39
N ALA A 397 8.50 10.90 2.14
CA ALA A 397 7.99 11.22 0.82
C ALA A 397 8.18 12.70 0.53
N ARG A 398 8.87 13.02 -0.56
CA ARG A 398 9.15 14.38 -1.02
C ARG A 398 8.19 14.79 -2.13
N MET A 399 7.64 13.83 -2.86
CA MET A 399 6.63 14.05 -3.89
C MET A 399 5.86 12.76 -4.16
N THR A 400 4.57 12.89 -4.46
CA THR A 400 3.74 11.79 -4.94
C THR A 400 3.04 12.23 -6.21
N VAL A 401 3.25 11.45 -7.27
CA VAL A 401 2.60 11.61 -8.57
C VAL A 401 1.60 10.47 -8.75
N ARG A 402 0.35 10.79 -9.03
CA ARG A 402 -0.71 9.83 -9.29
C ARG A 402 -1.37 10.13 -10.64
N ALA A 403 -1.38 9.14 -11.54
CA ALA A 403 -1.89 9.28 -12.90
C ALA A 403 -1.28 10.51 -13.62
N GLY A 404 0.03 10.70 -13.48
CA GLY A 404 0.78 11.79 -14.10
C GLY A 404 0.62 13.16 -13.44
N ARG A 405 -0.15 13.28 -12.36
CA ARG A 405 -0.38 14.54 -11.64
C ARG A 405 0.34 14.54 -10.32
N ILE A 406 1.11 15.60 -10.05
CA ILE A 406 1.72 15.84 -8.75
C ILE A 406 0.58 16.17 -7.77
N LEU A 407 0.32 15.30 -6.80
CA LEU A 407 -0.72 15.47 -5.79
C LEU A 407 -0.17 15.79 -4.40
N TYR A 408 1.12 15.51 -4.17
CA TYR A 408 1.80 15.83 -2.93
C TYR A 408 3.20 16.35 -3.24
N ASP A 409 3.53 17.53 -2.78
CA ASP A 409 4.83 18.19 -2.94
C ASP A 409 5.02 19.22 -1.82
N PRO A 410 5.25 18.76 -0.57
CA PRO A 410 5.26 19.65 0.60
C PRO A 410 6.43 20.61 0.63
N SER A 411 7.49 20.31 -0.14
CA SER A 411 8.70 21.14 -0.23
C SER A 411 8.73 22.02 -1.46
N GLY A 412 7.70 21.96 -2.32
CA GLY A 412 7.63 22.76 -3.52
C GLY A 412 8.71 22.42 -4.56
N LEU A 413 9.18 21.17 -4.63
CA LEU A 413 10.17 20.74 -5.62
C LEU A 413 9.74 21.08 -7.06
N SER A 414 8.45 21.01 -7.31
CA SER A 414 7.87 21.32 -8.62
C SER A 414 7.50 22.79 -8.81
N MET A 415 7.73 23.63 -7.81
CA MET A 415 7.31 25.04 -7.82
C MET A 415 8.44 25.95 -8.27
N THR A 416 8.08 27.14 -8.74
CA THR A 416 9.05 28.18 -9.06
C THR A 416 9.48 28.87 -7.77
N GLU A 417 10.79 29.09 -7.61
CA GLU A 417 11.31 29.87 -6.50
C GLU A 417 10.64 31.26 -6.43
N TRP A 418 10.31 31.70 -5.25
CA TRP A 418 9.53 32.92 -5.05
C TRP A 418 10.14 34.16 -5.68
N GLN A 419 11.47 34.27 -5.75
CA GLN A 419 12.14 35.41 -6.41
C GLN A 419 11.95 35.41 -7.93
N LYS A 420 11.69 34.25 -8.54
CA LYS A 420 11.47 34.07 -9.98
C LYS A 420 9.99 33.95 -10.34
N ALA A 421 9.11 33.93 -9.32
CA ALA A 421 7.69 33.80 -9.53
C ALA A 421 7.11 35.00 -10.28
N ARG A 422 6.10 34.76 -11.13
CA ARG A 422 5.44 35.81 -11.90
C ARG A 422 4.65 36.73 -10.96
N PRO A 423 4.31 37.98 -11.38
CA PRO A 423 3.51 38.89 -10.57
C PRO A 423 2.20 38.27 -10.06
N GLN A 424 1.56 37.40 -10.84
CA GLN A 424 0.35 36.67 -10.44
C GLN A 424 0.53 35.76 -9.23
N TYR A 425 1.76 35.49 -8.82
CA TYR A 425 2.03 34.79 -7.56
C TYR A 425 1.38 35.46 -6.34
N PHE A 426 1.26 36.80 -6.37
CA PHE A 426 0.64 37.56 -5.29
C PHE A 426 -0.89 37.65 -5.38
N SER A 427 -1.49 37.17 -6.49
CA SER A 427 -2.94 37.17 -6.61
C SER A 427 -3.50 35.94 -5.90
N THR A 428 -4.28 36.18 -4.86
CA THR A 428 -5.08 35.11 -4.23
C THR A 428 -6.25 34.78 -5.17
N PRO A 429 -6.61 33.47 -5.27
CA PRO A 429 -7.89 33.13 -5.88
C PRO A 429 -9.01 33.86 -5.15
N THR A 430 -9.87 34.56 -5.90
CA THR A 430 -11.01 35.25 -5.32
C THR A 430 -11.99 34.22 -4.74
N PHE A 431 -12.16 34.23 -3.43
CA PHE A 431 -13.27 33.57 -2.78
C PHE A 431 -14.48 34.54 -2.84
N GLY A 432 -15.41 34.28 -3.76
CA GLY A 432 -16.58 35.10 -3.93
C GLY A 432 -16.26 36.49 -4.51
N ASN A 433 -17.09 37.51 -4.21
CA ASN A 433 -16.96 38.88 -4.71
C ASN A 433 -15.89 39.72 -4.00
N SER A 434 -14.99 39.15 -3.24
CA SER A 434 -13.91 39.89 -2.60
C SER A 434 -12.86 40.29 -3.64
N THR A 435 -12.85 41.50 -4.06
CA THR A 435 -11.72 42.13 -4.78
C THR A 435 -10.50 42.04 -3.89
N PRO A 436 -9.33 41.60 -4.40
CA PRO A 436 -8.11 41.58 -3.60
C PRO A 436 -7.68 42.99 -3.23
N ALA A 437 -8.14 43.51 -2.11
CA ALA A 437 -7.69 44.79 -1.56
C ALA A 437 -6.19 44.76 -1.21
N MET A 438 -5.59 43.59 -1.09
CA MET A 438 -4.19 43.44 -0.73
C MET A 438 -3.18 43.67 -1.86
N ALA A 439 -3.60 43.72 -3.13
CA ALA A 439 -2.66 43.95 -4.23
C ALA A 439 -2.14 45.38 -4.27
N ASP A 440 -2.90 46.33 -3.74
CA ASP A 440 -2.57 47.78 -3.78
C ASP A 440 -1.82 48.20 -2.50
N ASP A 441 -1.91 47.47 -1.40
CA ASP A 441 -1.26 47.79 -0.12
C ASP A 441 0.23 47.38 -0.07
N TYR A 442 0.70 46.58 -1.02
CA TYR A 442 2.12 46.22 -1.16
C TYR A 442 2.68 46.76 -2.46
N PRO A 443 3.40 47.91 -2.42
CA PRO A 443 4.03 48.46 -3.61
C PRO A 443 5.00 47.48 -4.21
N ARG A 444 4.71 47.04 -5.42
CA ARG A 444 5.61 46.23 -6.23
C ARG A 444 6.82 47.08 -6.62
N LYS A 445 7.99 46.74 -6.07
CA LYS A 445 9.27 47.28 -6.56
C LYS A 445 9.73 46.51 -7.77
#